data_96e7147b648998620b27038a7bc77095
#
_entry.id   96e7147b648998620b27038a7bc77095
#
_cell.length_a   1.000
_cell.length_b   1.000
_cell.length_c   1.000
_cell.angle_alpha   90.00
_cell.angle_beta   90.00
_cell.angle_gamma   90.00
#
_symmetry.space_group_name_H-M   'P 1'
#
loop_
_entity.id
_entity.type
_entity.pdbx_description
1 polymer ?
#
loop_
_entity_poly.entity_id
_entity_poly.type
_entity_poly.pdbx_seq_one_letter_code
_entity_poly.pdbx_strand_id
1 'polypeptide(L)'
;MHRSGTSAVTRVLNLMGCWAGPEDAFAPADEANPTGYWEHRDVWALDEAVLQILGSTWCQTTGFDLARLDPESRARFAEQARGFAVEMDRHGPWVIKDPRLCLLFPLWRQALERPVCILVHRDPLPVARSLENRDGLPVLHGIALWELYNREALAATRGLPRILVSYRDLLEAPMATARRLYGQILPFAGGPLHLPEERELNAFVQPPLDHHPPDPGLERGYLNLSQLELLHALETGTAPDLDSVPPLSPGARDLLASSTLAASAALRSRLGADLHRADAWIGEMDRIIDAIFASRSWKIGDAVARGFRKLLGRKPETTAEEHRRRLMDEVRRWRERR
;
A
#
# COMPACT_ATOMS: atom_id res chain seq x y z
N MET A 1 2.78 6.82 -6.29
CA MET A 1 1.47 6.51 -6.94
C MET A 1 1.22 5.02 -6.88
N HIS A 2 -0.04 4.58 -6.77
CA HIS A 2 -0.43 3.18 -6.89
C HIS A 2 0.09 2.58 -8.20
N ARG A 3 0.44 1.28 -8.20
CA ARG A 3 0.90 0.52 -9.38
C ARG A 3 2.20 1.01 -10.03
N SER A 4 2.98 1.84 -9.36
CA SER A 4 4.27 2.34 -9.86
C SER A 4 5.48 1.51 -9.41
N GLY A 5 5.28 0.34 -8.78
CA GLY A 5 6.37 -0.50 -8.30
C GLY A 5 6.89 -0.14 -6.89
N THR A 6 6.13 0.65 -6.13
CA THR A 6 6.52 1.06 -4.77
C THR A 6 6.76 -0.11 -3.83
N SER A 7 5.96 -1.20 -3.91
CA SER A 7 6.17 -2.41 -3.11
C SER A 7 7.52 -3.07 -3.41
N ALA A 8 7.92 -3.13 -4.68
CA ALA A 8 9.22 -3.69 -5.08
C ALA A 8 10.38 -2.88 -4.48
N VAL A 9 10.32 -1.54 -4.59
CA VAL A 9 11.34 -0.65 -4.01
C VAL A 9 11.38 -0.77 -2.49
N THR A 10 10.23 -0.85 -1.81
CA THR A 10 10.18 -1.06 -0.35
C THR A 10 10.83 -2.37 0.05
N ARG A 11 10.60 -3.45 -0.69
CA ARG A 11 11.28 -4.73 -0.43
C ARG A 11 12.79 -4.63 -0.66
N VAL A 12 13.24 -3.92 -1.69
CA VAL A 12 14.68 -3.68 -1.91
C VAL A 12 15.29 -2.97 -0.70
N LEU A 13 14.64 -1.93 -0.17
CA LEU A 13 15.09 -1.23 1.04
C LEU A 13 15.09 -2.14 2.26
N ASN A 14 14.07 -2.97 2.41
CA ASN A 14 13.99 -3.94 3.48
C ASN A 14 15.13 -4.98 3.39
N LEU A 15 15.44 -5.48 2.18
CA LEU A 15 16.60 -6.34 1.94
C LEU A 15 17.94 -5.63 2.20
N MET A 16 17.98 -4.31 2.15
CA MET A 16 19.15 -3.50 2.53
C MET A 16 19.30 -3.32 4.05
N GLY A 17 18.31 -3.73 4.83
CA GLY A 17 18.32 -3.62 6.30
C GLY A 17 17.39 -2.52 6.84
N CYS A 18 16.62 -1.83 6.01
CA CYS A 18 15.58 -0.93 6.51
C CYS A 18 14.43 -1.74 7.11
N TRP A 19 14.08 -1.43 8.35
CA TRP A 19 12.93 -2.03 9.01
C TRP A 19 11.64 -1.52 8.38
N ALA A 20 10.77 -2.39 7.95
CA ALA A 20 9.49 -2.02 7.36
C ALA A 20 8.28 -2.30 8.28
N GLY A 21 8.50 -3.00 9.40
CA GLY A 21 7.49 -3.50 10.32
C GLY A 21 7.53 -5.03 10.44
N PRO A 22 6.84 -5.61 11.43
CA PRO A 22 6.72 -7.05 11.56
C PRO A 22 5.86 -7.63 10.40
N GLU A 23 6.06 -8.92 10.07
CA GLU A 23 5.40 -9.54 8.90
C GLU A 23 3.88 -9.47 8.96
N ASP A 24 3.29 -9.58 10.14
CA ASP A 24 1.85 -9.50 10.37
C ASP A 24 1.29 -8.08 10.33
N ALA A 25 2.13 -7.07 10.23
CA ALA A 25 1.70 -5.67 10.08
C ALA A 25 1.26 -5.32 8.65
N PHE A 26 1.52 -6.18 7.67
CA PHE A 26 1.19 -5.90 6.27
C PHE A 26 -0.14 -6.52 5.84
N ALA A 27 -0.76 -5.92 4.82
CA ALA A 27 -1.84 -6.56 4.12
C ALA A 27 -1.33 -7.84 3.42
N PRO A 28 -2.08 -8.96 3.45
CA PRO A 28 -1.67 -10.19 2.79
C PRO A 28 -1.53 -9.99 1.27
N ALA A 29 -0.70 -10.82 0.65
CA ALA A 29 -0.60 -10.91 -0.79
C ALA A 29 -1.95 -11.39 -1.39
N ASP A 30 -2.26 -10.94 -2.59
CA ASP A 30 -3.43 -11.37 -3.37
C ASP A 30 -3.06 -11.58 -4.85
N GLU A 31 -4.03 -11.93 -5.69
CA GLU A 31 -3.82 -12.13 -7.12
C GLU A 31 -3.31 -10.87 -7.84
N ALA A 32 -3.69 -9.68 -7.37
CA ALA A 32 -3.26 -8.41 -7.94
C ALA A 32 -1.83 -8.02 -7.52
N ASN A 33 -1.34 -8.56 -6.40
CA ASN A 33 0.02 -8.38 -5.91
C ASN A 33 0.52 -9.61 -5.14
N PRO A 34 0.96 -10.66 -5.84
CA PRO A 34 1.40 -11.92 -5.22
C PRO A 34 2.60 -11.78 -4.28
N THR A 35 3.36 -10.70 -4.41
CA THR A 35 4.54 -10.40 -3.57
C THR A 35 4.22 -9.55 -2.33
N GLY A 36 2.93 -9.23 -2.11
CA GLY A 36 2.46 -8.42 -1.00
C GLY A 36 2.54 -6.91 -1.26
N TYR A 37 1.72 -6.17 -0.51
CA TYR A 37 1.58 -4.73 -0.71
C TYR A 37 2.66 -3.90 0.00
N TRP A 38 3.26 -4.41 1.06
CA TRP A 38 4.27 -3.69 1.86
C TRP A 38 3.77 -2.36 2.43
N GLU A 39 2.46 -2.26 2.65
CA GLU A 39 1.79 -1.14 3.32
C GLU A 39 1.53 -1.54 4.76
N HIS A 40 2.12 -0.81 5.71
CA HIS A 40 1.87 -1.04 7.12
C HIS A 40 0.40 -0.71 7.43
N ARG A 41 -0.33 -1.60 8.09
CA ARG A 41 -1.77 -1.45 8.35
C ARG A 41 -2.11 -0.17 9.11
N ASP A 42 -1.27 0.20 10.08
CA ASP A 42 -1.51 1.43 10.85
C ASP A 42 -1.33 2.68 9.99
N VAL A 43 -0.30 2.71 9.12
CA VAL A 43 -0.11 3.81 8.16
C VAL A 43 -1.29 3.88 7.21
N TRP A 44 -1.68 2.74 6.64
CA TRP A 44 -2.84 2.66 5.76
C TRP A 44 -4.12 3.14 6.44
N ALA A 45 -4.37 2.71 7.69
CA ALA A 45 -5.56 3.10 8.44
C ALA A 45 -5.60 4.60 8.75
N LEU A 46 -4.46 5.19 9.12
CA LEU A 46 -4.33 6.62 9.34
C LEU A 46 -4.60 7.43 8.07
N ASP A 47 -3.99 7.02 6.97
CA ASP A 47 -4.12 7.70 5.68
C ASP A 47 -5.56 7.60 5.15
N GLU A 48 -6.18 6.43 5.26
CA GLU A 48 -7.57 6.22 4.83
C GLU A 48 -8.55 7.02 5.69
N ALA A 49 -8.32 7.13 7.01
CA ALA A 49 -9.18 7.91 7.89
C ALA A 49 -9.19 9.41 7.50
N VAL A 50 -8.03 9.97 7.15
CA VAL A 50 -7.96 11.38 6.68
C VAL A 50 -8.72 11.55 5.36
N LEU A 51 -8.52 10.64 4.40
CA LEU A 51 -9.24 10.71 3.13
C LEU A 51 -10.76 10.64 3.35
N GLN A 52 -11.23 9.78 4.25
CA GLN A 52 -12.65 9.65 4.59
C GLN A 52 -13.22 10.92 5.22
N ILE A 53 -12.50 11.56 6.18
CA ILE A 53 -12.88 12.82 6.78
C ILE A 53 -13.05 13.92 5.70
N LEU A 54 -12.14 13.94 4.72
CA LEU A 54 -12.19 14.89 3.61
C LEU A 54 -13.22 14.52 2.51
N GLY A 55 -13.96 13.41 2.69
CA GLY A 55 -14.93 12.93 1.69
C GLY A 55 -14.27 12.44 0.41
N SER A 56 -13.01 12.05 0.46
CA SER A 56 -12.18 11.62 -0.66
C SER A 56 -11.80 10.14 -0.55
N THR A 57 -11.29 9.58 -1.64
CA THR A 57 -10.63 8.28 -1.65
C THR A 57 -9.33 8.41 -2.44
N TRP A 58 -8.52 7.35 -2.45
CA TRP A 58 -7.27 7.33 -3.23
C TRP A 58 -7.50 7.57 -4.75
N CYS A 59 -8.66 7.22 -5.30
CA CYS A 59 -8.98 7.39 -6.72
C CYS A 59 -10.04 8.45 -7.00
N GLN A 60 -10.74 8.92 -5.97
CA GLN A 60 -11.72 10.00 -6.07
C GLN A 60 -11.21 11.18 -5.25
N THR A 61 -10.47 12.05 -5.89
CA THR A 61 -9.78 13.18 -5.27
C THR A 61 -10.50 14.51 -5.47
N THR A 62 -11.74 14.47 -5.98
CA THR A 62 -12.57 15.68 -6.17
C THR A 62 -12.79 16.38 -4.85
N GLY A 63 -12.32 17.64 -4.76
CA GLY A 63 -12.45 18.43 -3.53
C GLY A 63 -11.50 18.04 -2.41
N PHE A 64 -10.52 17.15 -2.69
CA PHE A 64 -9.44 16.89 -1.75
C PHE A 64 -8.66 18.18 -1.48
N ASP A 65 -8.62 18.60 -0.23
CA ASP A 65 -7.85 19.74 0.24
C ASP A 65 -7.52 19.53 1.71
N LEU A 66 -6.24 19.37 2.01
CA LEU A 66 -5.75 19.21 3.39
C LEU A 66 -6.06 20.42 4.28
N ALA A 67 -6.26 21.61 3.71
CA ALA A 67 -6.63 22.80 4.50
C ALA A 67 -8.02 22.66 5.14
N ARG A 68 -8.89 21.80 4.61
CA ARG A 68 -10.22 21.51 5.14
C ARG A 68 -10.23 20.54 6.32
N LEU A 69 -9.09 19.91 6.62
CA LEU A 69 -8.99 19.03 7.77
C LEU A 69 -9.04 19.89 9.05
N ASP A 70 -10.02 19.62 9.91
CA ASP A 70 -10.20 20.36 11.15
C ASP A 70 -9.02 20.20 12.11
N PRO A 71 -8.81 21.15 13.05
CA PRO A 71 -7.66 21.15 13.95
C PRO A 71 -7.61 19.92 14.88
N GLU A 72 -8.75 19.39 15.31
CA GLU A 72 -8.82 18.22 16.20
C GLU A 72 -8.39 16.95 15.45
N SER A 73 -8.91 16.70 14.26
CA SER A 73 -8.52 15.59 13.39
C SER A 73 -7.04 15.66 13.01
N ARG A 74 -6.54 16.87 12.73
CA ARG A 74 -5.11 17.11 12.46
C ARG A 74 -4.23 16.79 13.68
N ALA A 75 -4.63 17.22 14.87
CA ALA A 75 -3.89 16.95 16.11
C ALA A 75 -3.87 15.45 16.43
N ARG A 76 -5.01 14.76 16.27
CA ARG A 76 -5.14 13.31 16.46
C ARG A 76 -4.25 12.54 15.48
N PHE A 77 -4.26 12.90 14.21
CA PHE A 77 -3.35 12.31 13.23
C PHE A 77 -1.89 12.49 13.63
N ALA A 78 -1.50 13.72 13.99
CA ALA A 78 -0.13 14.03 14.37
C ALA A 78 0.33 13.28 15.63
N GLU A 79 -0.55 13.02 16.58
CA GLU A 79 -0.26 12.21 17.76
C GLU A 79 -0.02 10.74 17.37
N GLN A 80 -0.91 10.15 16.60
CA GLN A 80 -0.81 8.75 16.16
C GLN A 80 0.41 8.54 15.25
N ALA A 81 0.66 9.45 14.31
CA ALA A 81 1.82 9.40 13.44
C ALA A 81 3.14 9.50 14.21
N ARG A 82 3.22 10.36 15.25
CA ARG A 82 4.39 10.42 16.14
C ARG A 82 4.56 9.15 16.96
N GLY A 83 3.48 8.59 17.52
CA GLY A 83 3.52 7.32 18.22
C GLY A 83 4.08 6.20 17.35
N PHE A 84 3.61 6.12 16.10
CA PHE A 84 4.11 5.19 15.11
C PHE A 84 5.60 5.42 14.80
N ALA A 85 6.02 6.66 14.53
CA ALA A 85 7.41 6.99 14.23
C ALA A 85 8.36 6.63 15.39
N VAL A 86 7.98 6.91 16.63
CA VAL A 86 8.75 6.54 17.83
C VAL A 86 8.91 5.03 17.97
N GLU A 87 7.90 4.25 17.63
CA GLU A 87 8.01 2.78 17.63
C GLU A 87 8.97 2.29 16.54
N MET A 88 8.85 2.82 15.33
CA MET A 88 9.71 2.46 14.22
C MET A 88 11.18 2.83 14.46
N ASP A 89 11.45 3.95 15.12
CA ASP A 89 12.81 4.42 15.46
C ASP A 89 13.60 3.46 16.37
N ARG A 90 12.91 2.59 17.11
CA ARG A 90 13.57 1.56 17.94
C ARG A 90 14.26 0.45 17.13
N HIS A 91 13.93 0.33 15.86
CA HIS A 91 14.39 -0.73 14.99
C HIS A 91 15.53 -0.33 14.02
N GLY A 92 16.07 0.90 14.17
CA GLY A 92 17.15 1.43 13.31
C GLY A 92 16.60 2.13 12.07
N PRO A 93 17.29 2.15 10.93
CA PRO A 93 16.76 2.75 9.73
C PRO A 93 15.49 2.02 9.30
N TRP A 94 14.43 2.77 9.06
CA TRP A 94 13.14 2.20 8.73
C TRP A 94 12.50 2.85 7.50
N VAL A 95 11.53 2.18 6.92
CA VAL A 95 10.83 2.63 5.74
C VAL A 95 9.33 2.42 5.91
N ILE A 96 8.57 3.43 5.51
CA ILE A 96 7.13 3.29 5.31
C ILE A 96 6.77 3.49 3.85
N LYS A 97 5.74 2.79 3.43
CA LYS A 97 5.21 2.92 2.10
C LYS A 97 3.69 2.87 2.14
N ASP A 98 3.08 3.95 1.70
CA ASP A 98 1.70 4.00 1.26
C ASP A 98 1.63 4.94 0.03
N PRO A 99 0.98 4.55 -1.05
CA PRO A 99 0.81 5.45 -2.19
C PRO A 99 0.08 6.76 -1.83
N ARG A 100 -0.77 6.76 -0.79
CA ARG A 100 -1.49 7.94 -0.27
C ARG A 100 -0.55 8.98 0.31
N LEU A 101 0.66 8.60 0.72
CA LEU A 101 1.71 9.54 1.14
C LEU A 101 2.01 10.60 0.08
N CYS A 102 1.77 10.33 -1.20
CA CYS A 102 1.88 11.38 -2.22
C CYS A 102 0.98 12.58 -1.91
N LEU A 103 -0.20 12.35 -1.34
CA LEU A 103 -1.20 13.38 -0.99
C LEU A 103 -1.07 13.84 0.47
N LEU A 104 -0.73 12.92 1.38
CA LEU A 104 -0.84 13.10 2.83
C LEU A 104 0.52 13.37 3.50
N PHE A 105 1.62 13.36 2.76
CA PHE A 105 2.95 13.59 3.31
C PHE A 105 3.09 14.91 4.10
N PRO A 106 2.41 16.01 3.76
CA PRO A 106 2.43 17.23 4.59
C PRO A 106 1.97 17.02 6.04
N LEU A 107 1.12 16.03 6.31
CA LEU A 107 0.73 15.64 7.67
C LEU A 107 1.82 14.77 8.33
N TRP A 108 2.30 13.75 7.64
CA TRP A 108 3.35 12.85 8.11
C TRP A 108 4.66 13.58 8.41
N ARG A 109 5.01 14.59 7.60
CA ARG A 109 6.23 15.39 7.80
C ARG A 109 6.34 15.99 9.19
N GLN A 110 5.21 16.30 9.84
CA GLN A 110 5.20 16.87 11.19
C GLN A 110 5.57 15.86 12.29
N ALA A 111 5.53 14.57 11.97
CA ALA A 111 5.90 13.48 12.86
C ALA A 111 7.31 12.91 12.58
N LEU A 112 7.94 13.31 11.47
CA LEU A 112 9.21 12.77 10.99
C LEU A 112 10.32 13.83 11.14
N GLU A 113 11.41 13.48 11.84
CA GLU A 113 12.52 14.43 12.06
C GLU A 113 13.37 14.65 10.82
N ARG A 114 13.85 13.59 10.17
CA ARG A 114 14.77 13.63 9.04
C ARG A 114 14.36 12.66 7.91
N PRO A 115 13.20 12.85 7.31
CA PRO A 115 12.73 11.95 6.27
C PRO A 115 13.57 12.09 4.99
N VAL A 116 13.87 10.96 4.38
CA VAL A 116 14.39 10.85 3.02
C VAL A 116 13.27 10.35 2.13
N CYS A 117 12.95 11.10 1.08
CA CYS A 117 11.80 10.82 0.22
C CYS A 117 12.24 10.03 -1.01
N ILE A 118 11.83 8.76 -1.10
CA ILE A 118 12.10 7.91 -2.25
C ILE A 118 10.89 7.97 -3.17
N LEU A 119 11.05 8.66 -4.31
CA LEU A 119 10.02 8.87 -5.31
C LEU A 119 10.15 7.81 -6.40
N VAL A 120 9.23 6.84 -6.38
CA VAL A 120 9.20 5.77 -7.37
C VAL A 120 8.33 6.19 -8.54
N HIS A 121 8.86 6.24 -9.74
CA HIS A 121 8.13 6.57 -10.95
C HIS A 121 8.09 5.41 -11.95
N ARG A 122 7.02 5.37 -12.72
CA ARG A 122 6.74 4.43 -13.80
C ARG A 122 5.99 5.18 -14.89
N ASP A 123 6.09 4.72 -16.13
CA ASP A 123 5.32 5.26 -17.24
C ASP A 123 3.83 5.32 -16.92
N PRO A 124 3.13 6.40 -17.27
CA PRO A 124 1.74 6.60 -16.91
C PRO A 124 0.78 5.59 -17.53
N LEU A 125 1.01 5.14 -18.76
CA LEU A 125 0.08 4.23 -19.43
C LEU A 125 0.10 2.81 -18.83
N PRO A 126 1.25 2.16 -18.56
CA PRO A 126 1.29 0.92 -17.79
C PRO A 126 0.67 1.03 -16.39
N VAL A 127 0.81 2.18 -15.71
CA VAL A 127 0.14 2.44 -14.45
C VAL A 127 -1.36 2.48 -14.64
N ALA A 128 -1.86 3.25 -15.61
CA ALA A 128 -3.28 3.41 -15.89
C ALA A 128 -3.95 2.09 -16.30
N ARG A 129 -3.33 1.29 -17.17
CA ARG A 129 -3.83 -0.05 -17.55
C ARG A 129 -3.87 -1.00 -16.36
N SER A 130 -2.87 -0.94 -15.49
CA SER A 130 -2.87 -1.76 -14.27
C SER A 130 -3.99 -1.36 -13.31
N LEU A 131 -4.37 -0.08 -13.25
CA LEU A 131 -5.53 0.41 -12.50
C LEU A 131 -6.86 0.01 -13.18
N GLU A 132 -6.91 0.06 -14.50
CA GLU A 132 -8.06 -0.42 -15.27
C GLU A 132 -8.33 -1.89 -14.98
N ASN A 133 -7.31 -2.73 -15.07
CA ASN A 133 -7.44 -4.17 -14.84
C ASN A 133 -7.84 -4.51 -13.39
N ARG A 134 -7.25 -3.84 -12.40
CA ARG A 134 -7.53 -4.13 -10.98
C ARG A 134 -8.83 -3.50 -10.50
N ASP A 135 -9.05 -2.23 -10.83
CA ASP A 135 -10.09 -1.40 -10.21
C ASP A 135 -11.20 -1.00 -11.19
N GLY A 136 -11.03 -1.29 -12.49
CA GLY A 136 -11.97 -0.88 -13.55
C GLY A 136 -11.96 0.63 -13.80
N LEU A 137 -10.87 1.32 -13.46
CA LEU A 137 -10.72 2.75 -13.73
C LEU A 137 -10.43 2.99 -15.22
N PRO A 138 -11.11 3.94 -15.87
CA PRO A 138 -10.75 4.30 -17.25
C PRO A 138 -9.29 4.74 -17.36
N VAL A 139 -8.62 4.36 -18.46
CA VAL A 139 -7.20 4.66 -18.69
C VAL A 139 -6.90 6.16 -18.53
N LEU A 140 -7.71 7.04 -19.11
CA LEU A 140 -7.49 8.49 -18.98
C LEU A 140 -7.62 8.99 -17.54
N HIS A 141 -8.52 8.39 -16.74
CA HIS A 141 -8.61 8.70 -15.31
C HIS A 141 -7.37 8.22 -14.55
N GLY A 142 -6.86 7.02 -14.88
CA GLY A 142 -5.61 6.51 -14.33
C GLY A 142 -4.40 7.39 -14.65
N ILE A 143 -4.34 7.95 -15.87
CA ILE A 143 -3.30 8.92 -16.27
C ILE A 143 -3.45 10.24 -15.49
N ALA A 144 -4.67 10.73 -15.30
CA ALA A 144 -4.91 11.94 -14.50
C ALA A 144 -4.52 11.75 -13.03
N LEU A 145 -4.79 10.59 -12.44
CA LEU A 145 -4.32 10.24 -11.10
C LEU A 145 -2.79 10.14 -11.05
N TRP A 146 -2.16 9.55 -12.08
CA TRP A 146 -0.70 9.50 -12.18
C TRP A 146 -0.09 10.91 -12.14
N GLU A 147 -0.66 11.84 -12.91
CA GLU A 147 -0.22 13.22 -12.92
C GLU A 147 -0.39 13.87 -11.54
N LEU A 148 -1.58 13.79 -10.93
CA LEU A 148 -1.88 14.36 -9.63
C LEU A 148 -0.90 13.86 -8.57
N TYR A 149 -0.78 12.55 -8.41
CA TYR A 149 0.03 11.95 -7.36
C TYR A 149 1.51 12.30 -7.47
N ASN A 150 2.07 12.34 -8.69
CA ASN A 150 3.47 12.71 -8.85
C ASN A 150 3.70 14.20 -8.58
N ARG A 151 2.79 15.07 -9.02
CA ARG A 151 2.90 16.52 -8.72
C ARG A 151 2.79 16.80 -7.23
N GLU A 152 1.82 16.21 -6.55
CA GLU A 152 1.66 16.36 -5.10
C GLU A 152 2.88 15.82 -4.34
N ALA A 153 3.41 14.66 -4.72
CA ALA A 153 4.62 14.11 -4.12
C ALA A 153 5.82 15.06 -4.30
N LEU A 154 6.01 15.62 -5.48
CA LEU A 154 7.07 16.59 -5.76
C LEU A 154 6.89 17.88 -4.93
N ALA A 155 5.66 18.40 -4.86
CA ALA A 155 5.35 19.60 -4.09
C ALA A 155 5.56 19.37 -2.58
N ALA A 156 5.05 18.25 -2.04
CA ALA A 156 5.10 17.92 -0.62
C ALA A 156 6.53 17.64 -0.12
N THR A 157 7.43 17.18 -1.00
CA THR A 157 8.81 16.84 -0.64
C THR A 157 9.82 17.92 -0.97
N ARG A 158 9.37 19.13 -1.37
CA ARG A 158 10.26 20.25 -1.68
C ARG A 158 11.17 20.59 -0.48
N GLY A 159 12.45 20.79 -0.77
CA GLY A 159 13.46 21.09 0.24
C GLY A 159 13.89 19.92 1.14
N LEU A 160 13.47 18.69 0.81
CA LEU A 160 13.91 17.47 1.46
C LEU A 160 14.89 16.68 0.56
N PRO A 161 15.72 15.80 1.16
CA PRO A 161 16.45 14.81 0.38
C PRO A 161 15.48 13.95 -0.42
N ARG A 162 15.66 13.92 -1.75
CA ARG A 162 14.86 13.13 -2.68
C ARG A 162 15.73 12.15 -3.44
N ILE A 163 15.25 10.95 -3.60
CA ILE A 163 15.87 9.89 -4.40
C ILE A 163 14.83 9.42 -5.41
N LEU A 164 15.12 9.56 -6.69
CA LEU A 164 14.26 9.09 -7.76
C LEU A 164 14.63 7.64 -8.14
N VAL A 165 13.62 6.78 -8.21
CA VAL A 165 13.79 5.39 -8.61
C VAL A 165 12.85 5.07 -9.76
N SER A 166 13.43 4.76 -10.91
CA SER A 166 12.69 4.24 -12.06
C SER A 166 12.32 2.78 -11.83
N TYR A 167 11.03 2.47 -11.93
CA TYR A 167 10.59 1.06 -11.84
C TYR A 167 11.07 0.25 -13.03
N ARG A 168 11.20 0.86 -14.22
CA ARG A 168 11.80 0.24 -15.39
C ARG A 168 13.25 -0.18 -15.12
N ASP A 169 14.09 0.76 -14.63
CA ASP A 169 15.48 0.46 -14.30
C ASP A 169 15.60 -0.66 -13.27
N LEU A 170 14.68 -0.69 -12.29
CA LEU A 170 14.68 -1.76 -11.28
C LEU A 170 14.39 -3.14 -11.90
N LEU A 171 13.52 -3.20 -12.91
CA LEU A 171 13.21 -4.45 -13.62
C LEU A 171 14.33 -4.88 -14.59
N GLU A 172 14.91 -3.91 -15.34
CA GLU A 172 15.92 -4.18 -16.35
C GLU A 172 17.30 -4.44 -15.75
N ALA A 173 17.64 -3.76 -14.65
CA ALA A 173 18.95 -3.84 -14.00
C ALA A 173 18.85 -3.81 -12.47
N PRO A 174 18.27 -4.86 -11.84
CA PRO A 174 17.95 -4.86 -10.40
C PRO A 174 19.14 -4.54 -9.52
N MET A 175 20.28 -5.21 -9.70
CA MET A 175 21.48 -4.99 -8.88
C MET A 175 22.13 -3.63 -9.11
N ALA A 176 22.13 -3.12 -10.35
CA ALA A 176 22.66 -1.79 -10.62
C ALA A 176 21.80 -0.70 -9.95
N THR A 177 20.48 -0.84 -10.04
CA THR A 177 19.52 0.06 -9.38
C THR A 177 19.64 -0.03 -7.85
N ALA A 178 19.76 -1.22 -7.29
CA ALA A 178 19.97 -1.42 -5.86
C ALA A 178 21.28 -0.77 -5.37
N ARG A 179 22.38 -0.94 -6.08
CA ARG A 179 23.66 -0.29 -5.74
C ARG A 179 23.58 1.24 -5.78
N ARG A 180 22.92 1.80 -6.80
CA ARG A 180 22.68 3.24 -6.91
C ARG A 180 21.84 3.74 -5.73
N LEU A 181 20.74 3.08 -5.44
CA LEU A 181 19.85 3.42 -4.33
C LEU A 181 20.59 3.33 -2.99
N TYR A 182 21.34 2.25 -2.75
CA TYR A 182 22.18 2.08 -1.55
C TYR A 182 23.14 3.26 -1.38
N GLY A 183 23.90 3.61 -2.42
CA GLY A 183 24.84 4.74 -2.34
C GLY A 183 24.16 6.08 -2.03
N GLN A 184 22.92 6.27 -2.53
CA GLN A 184 22.16 7.49 -2.31
C GLN A 184 21.51 7.59 -0.92
N ILE A 185 21.09 6.45 -0.32
CA ILE A 185 20.48 6.44 1.01
C ILE A 185 21.50 6.39 2.14
N LEU A 186 22.68 5.83 1.91
CA LEU A 186 23.73 5.60 2.92
C LEU A 186 24.06 6.84 3.75
N PRO A 187 24.19 8.07 3.17
CA PRO A 187 24.46 9.29 3.95
C PRO A 187 23.38 9.66 4.97
N PHE A 188 22.19 9.10 4.83
CA PHE A 188 21.01 9.44 5.64
C PHE A 188 20.58 8.30 6.56
N ALA A 189 21.15 7.11 6.45
CA ALA A 189 20.59 5.89 7.01
C ALA A 189 20.51 5.86 8.54
N GLY A 190 21.41 6.57 9.26
CA GLY A 190 21.40 6.59 10.72
C GLY A 190 21.72 5.24 11.39
N GLY A 191 21.97 4.18 10.62
CA GLY A 191 22.25 2.83 11.08
C GLY A 191 22.83 1.96 9.97
N PRO A 192 23.16 0.70 10.27
CA PRO A 192 23.81 -0.19 9.30
C PRO A 192 22.88 -0.56 8.15
N LEU A 193 23.37 -0.40 6.93
CA LEU A 193 22.75 -0.91 5.71
C LEU A 193 23.75 -1.81 4.97
N HIS A 194 23.26 -2.73 4.17
CA HIS A 194 24.04 -3.60 3.32
C HIS A 194 23.42 -3.73 1.92
N LEU A 195 24.19 -4.15 0.96
CA LEU A 195 23.66 -4.50 -0.34
C LEU A 195 22.93 -5.85 -0.26
N PRO A 196 21.75 -5.98 -0.89
CA PRO A 196 21.05 -7.26 -0.94
C PRO A 196 21.86 -8.28 -1.75
N GLU A 197 21.69 -9.55 -1.45
CA GLU A 197 22.21 -10.62 -2.30
C GLU A 197 21.47 -10.64 -3.64
N GLU A 198 22.22 -10.85 -4.72
CA GLU A 198 21.64 -10.87 -6.08
C GLU A 198 20.54 -11.93 -6.22
N ARG A 199 20.69 -13.06 -5.57
CA ARG A 199 19.70 -14.14 -5.56
C ARG A 199 18.39 -13.70 -4.90
N GLU A 200 18.45 -13.02 -3.77
CA GLU A 200 17.28 -12.56 -3.04
C GLU A 200 16.54 -11.46 -3.83
N LEU A 201 17.32 -10.53 -4.39
CA LEU A 201 16.78 -9.46 -5.21
C LEU A 201 16.07 -10.01 -6.44
N ASN A 202 16.70 -10.91 -7.19
CA ASN A 202 16.13 -11.50 -8.41
C ASN A 202 14.94 -12.43 -8.12
N ALA A 203 14.87 -13.05 -6.94
CA ALA A 203 13.72 -13.85 -6.54
C ALA A 203 12.47 -12.99 -6.35
N PHE A 204 12.63 -11.72 -5.94
CA PHE A 204 11.53 -10.81 -5.67
C PHE A 204 11.22 -9.88 -6.85
N VAL A 205 12.26 -9.30 -7.46
CA VAL A 205 12.11 -8.42 -8.63
C VAL A 205 11.99 -9.30 -9.87
N GLN A 206 10.77 -9.74 -10.14
CA GLN A 206 10.48 -10.46 -11.38
C GLN A 206 9.90 -9.49 -12.41
N PRO A 207 10.25 -9.63 -13.70
CA PRO A 207 9.58 -8.88 -14.76
C PRO A 207 8.08 -9.10 -14.63
N PRO A 208 7.25 -8.05 -14.72
CA PRO A 208 5.81 -8.25 -14.79
C PRO A 208 5.51 -9.17 -15.96
N LEU A 209 4.57 -10.09 -15.76
CA LEU A 209 4.01 -10.95 -16.82
C LEU A 209 3.20 -10.14 -17.85
N ASP A 210 3.52 -8.87 -18.03
CA ASP A 210 2.90 -8.01 -19.04
C ASP A 210 3.37 -8.46 -20.41
N HIS A 211 2.52 -9.24 -21.06
CA HIS A 211 2.74 -9.86 -22.37
C HIS A 211 2.73 -8.87 -23.56
N HIS A 212 2.67 -7.57 -23.28
CA HIS A 212 2.67 -6.55 -24.33
C HIS A 212 3.76 -5.52 -24.01
N PRO A 213 4.92 -5.61 -24.72
CA PRO A 213 5.87 -4.52 -24.67
C PRO A 213 5.16 -3.23 -25.11
N PRO A 214 5.31 -2.15 -24.34
CA PRO A 214 4.72 -0.88 -24.72
C PRO A 214 5.20 -0.46 -26.11
N ASP A 215 4.26 -0.06 -26.99
CA ASP A 215 4.63 0.67 -28.21
C ASP A 215 4.85 2.14 -27.81
N PRO A 216 6.10 2.62 -27.78
CA PRO A 216 6.41 3.99 -27.33
C PRO A 216 5.72 5.08 -28.15
N GLY A 217 5.34 4.77 -29.39
CA GLY A 217 4.64 5.70 -30.28
C GLY A 217 3.17 5.86 -29.92
N LEU A 218 2.48 4.78 -29.63
CA LEU A 218 1.08 4.77 -29.20
C LEU A 218 0.91 5.33 -27.77
N GLU A 219 1.88 5.09 -26.89
CA GLU A 219 1.81 5.53 -25.50
C GLU A 219 1.83 7.06 -25.36
N ARG A 220 2.64 7.75 -26.15
CA ARG A 220 2.73 9.22 -26.11
C ARG A 220 1.47 9.91 -26.62
N GLY A 221 0.66 9.26 -27.45
CA GLY A 221 -0.61 9.79 -27.95
C GLY A 221 -1.70 9.97 -26.87
N TYR A 222 -1.56 9.31 -25.73
CA TYR A 222 -2.48 9.46 -24.59
C TYR A 222 -2.13 10.60 -23.65
N LEU A 223 -0.89 11.16 -23.76
CA LEU A 223 -0.36 12.16 -22.85
C LEU A 223 -0.45 13.55 -23.43
N ASN A 224 -0.87 14.51 -22.63
CA ASN A 224 -0.75 15.92 -22.96
C ASN A 224 0.70 16.42 -22.71
N LEU A 225 1.02 17.62 -23.21
CA LEU A 225 2.35 18.20 -23.09
C LEU A 225 2.83 18.29 -21.63
N SER A 226 1.95 18.69 -20.72
CA SER A 226 2.24 18.86 -19.30
C SER A 226 2.58 17.51 -18.61
N GLN A 227 1.97 16.42 -19.06
CA GLN A 227 2.24 15.05 -18.59
C GLN A 227 3.58 14.53 -19.15
N LEU A 228 3.89 14.86 -20.41
CA LEU A 228 5.18 14.52 -21.02
C LEU A 228 6.34 15.26 -20.33
N GLU A 229 6.16 16.54 -20.01
CA GLU A 229 7.13 17.34 -19.26
C GLU A 229 7.37 16.76 -17.86
N LEU A 230 6.29 16.38 -17.16
CA LEU A 230 6.39 15.73 -15.85
C LEU A 230 7.13 14.40 -15.93
N LEU A 231 6.80 13.55 -16.92
CA LEU A 231 7.49 12.28 -17.13
C LEU A 231 8.98 12.49 -17.36
N HIS A 232 9.32 13.43 -18.25
CA HIS A 232 10.70 13.78 -18.55
C HIS A 232 11.46 14.27 -17.30
N ALA A 233 10.86 15.13 -16.49
CA ALA A 233 11.45 15.61 -15.24
C ALA A 233 11.70 14.46 -14.25
N LEU A 234 10.80 13.50 -14.14
CA LEU A 234 10.95 12.31 -13.30
C LEU A 234 12.06 11.38 -13.81
N GLU A 235 12.21 11.24 -15.13
CA GLU A 235 13.23 10.38 -15.75
C GLU A 235 14.63 11.00 -15.64
N THR A 236 14.76 12.31 -15.83
CA THR A 236 16.06 13.01 -15.84
C THR A 236 16.56 13.35 -14.43
N GLY A 237 15.64 13.50 -13.47
CA GLY A 237 15.98 13.77 -12.07
C GLY A 237 16.62 15.14 -11.82
N THR A 238 16.46 16.09 -12.75
CA THR A 238 17.08 17.41 -12.63
C THR A 238 16.34 18.27 -11.61
N ALA A 239 17.03 18.69 -10.55
CA ALA A 239 16.45 19.41 -9.40
C ALA A 239 15.69 20.70 -9.75
N PRO A 240 16.13 21.59 -10.68
CA PRO A 240 15.36 22.76 -11.06
C PRO A 240 14.00 22.42 -11.64
N ASP A 241 13.94 21.37 -12.45
CA ASP A 241 12.70 20.95 -13.12
C ASP A 241 11.72 20.31 -12.13
N LEU A 242 12.24 19.60 -11.11
CA LEU A 242 11.41 18.96 -10.07
C LEU A 242 10.78 19.97 -9.09
N ASP A 243 11.42 21.13 -8.88
CA ASP A 243 10.89 22.17 -7.99
C ASP A 243 9.98 23.18 -8.70
N SER A 244 10.06 23.26 -10.02
CA SER A 244 9.24 24.11 -10.89
C SER A 244 8.02 23.41 -11.49
N VAL A 245 7.60 22.27 -10.93
CA VAL A 245 6.48 21.47 -11.45
C VAL A 245 5.23 22.34 -11.58
N PRO A 246 4.67 22.50 -12.79
CA PRO A 246 3.45 23.26 -12.99
C PRO A 246 2.26 22.60 -12.29
N PRO A 247 1.17 23.34 -12.02
CA PRO A 247 -0.04 22.78 -11.43
C PRO A 247 -0.64 21.69 -12.32
N LEU A 248 -1.52 20.89 -11.73
CA LEU A 248 -2.28 19.85 -12.43
C LEU A 248 -2.89 20.39 -13.73
N SER A 249 -2.70 19.67 -14.82
CA SER A 249 -3.23 20.07 -16.13
C SER A 249 -4.76 20.21 -16.11
N PRO A 250 -5.35 21.17 -16.88
CA PRO A 250 -6.80 21.35 -16.91
C PRO A 250 -7.55 20.05 -17.25
N GLY A 251 -7.11 19.33 -18.27
CA GLY A 251 -7.72 18.06 -18.67
C GLY A 251 -7.71 16.99 -17.58
N ALA A 252 -6.60 16.86 -16.83
CA ALA A 252 -6.54 15.94 -15.69
C ALA A 252 -7.48 16.40 -14.56
N ARG A 253 -7.56 17.71 -14.30
CA ARG A 253 -8.47 18.26 -13.30
C ARG A 253 -9.93 17.96 -13.64
N ASP A 254 -10.34 18.16 -14.90
CA ASP A 254 -11.70 17.90 -15.38
C ASP A 254 -12.04 16.41 -15.30
N LEU A 255 -11.11 15.53 -15.68
CA LEU A 255 -11.27 14.07 -15.56
C LEU A 255 -11.45 13.64 -14.10
N LEU A 256 -10.66 14.17 -13.18
CA LEU A 256 -10.75 13.85 -11.76
C LEU A 256 -12.01 14.44 -11.11
N ALA A 257 -12.52 15.57 -11.62
CA ALA A 257 -13.76 16.19 -11.16
C ALA A 257 -15.00 15.47 -11.67
N SER A 258 -14.93 14.69 -12.75
CA SER A 258 -16.08 13.98 -13.31
C SER A 258 -16.48 12.79 -12.41
N SER A 259 -17.55 12.97 -11.64
CA SER A 259 -17.91 12.14 -10.48
C SER A 259 -18.46 10.73 -10.79
N THR A 260 -18.98 10.47 -11.97
CA THR A 260 -19.77 9.24 -12.25
C THR A 260 -18.96 7.97 -12.39
N LEU A 261 -17.75 8.04 -12.94
CA LEU A 261 -16.87 6.88 -13.11
C LEU A 261 -16.00 6.62 -11.88
N ALA A 262 -15.58 7.68 -11.20
CA ALA A 262 -14.83 7.58 -9.96
C ALA A 262 -15.68 7.01 -8.80
N ALA A 263 -16.98 7.29 -8.75
CA ALA A 263 -17.86 6.78 -7.71
C ALA A 263 -18.01 5.25 -7.72
N SER A 264 -18.06 4.63 -8.88
CA SER A 264 -18.15 3.15 -8.98
C SER A 264 -16.84 2.45 -8.61
N ALA A 265 -15.70 3.05 -8.95
CA ALA A 265 -14.38 2.53 -8.56
C ALA A 265 -14.12 2.76 -7.05
N ALA A 266 -14.51 3.93 -6.52
CA ALA A 266 -14.46 4.21 -5.09
C ALA A 266 -15.34 3.23 -4.28
N LEU A 267 -16.52 2.89 -4.78
CA LEU A 267 -17.39 1.90 -4.14
C LEU A 267 -16.74 0.51 -4.15
N ARG A 268 -16.14 0.07 -5.27
CA ARG A 268 -15.41 -1.20 -5.33
C ARG A 268 -14.20 -1.23 -4.40
N SER A 269 -13.43 -0.14 -4.34
CA SER A 269 -12.30 -0.02 -3.42
C SER A 269 -12.73 -0.07 -1.95
N ARG A 270 -13.82 0.61 -1.59
CA ARG A 270 -14.41 0.55 -0.24
C ARG A 270 -14.88 -0.87 0.10
N LEU A 271 -15.61 -1.51 -0.80
CA LEU A 271 -16.03 -2.90 -0.63
C LEU A 271 -14.84 -3.84 -0.49
N GLY A 272 -13.78 -3.67 -1.29
CA GLY A 272 -12.53 -4.42 -1.15
C GLY A 272 -11.88 -4.22 0.23
N ALA A 273 -11.77 -2.98 0.69
CA ALA A 273 -11.22 -2.65 2.00
C ALA A 273 -12.08 -3.21 3.16
N ASP A 274 -13.41 -3.13 3.04
CA ASP A 274 -14.33 -3.71 4.02
C ASP A 274 -14.22 -5.22 4.08
N LEU A 275 -14.02 -5.85 2.94
CA LEU A 275 -13.82 -7.28 2.82
C LEU A 275 -12.48 -7.73 3.43
N HIS A 276 -11.39 -6.98 3.23
CA HIS A 276 -10.10 -7.25 3.88
C HIS A 276 -10.18 -7.08 5.40
N ARG A 277 -10.93 -6.07 5.89
CA ARG A 277 -11.19 -5.92 7.33
C ARG A 277 -11.98 -7.10 7.90
N ALA A 278 -13.00 -7.55 7.17
CA ALA A 278 -13.78 -8.71 7.55
C ALA A 278 -12.93 -9.99 7.59
N ASP A 279 -12.06 -10.19 6.60
CA ASP A 279 -11.14 -11.34 6.58
C ASP A 279 -10.12 -11.30 7.74
N ALA A 280 -9.56 -10.13 8.05
CA ALA A 280 -8.67 -9.97 9.19
C ALA A 280 -9.40 -10.25 10.51
N TRP A 281 -10.63 -9.76 10.66
CA TRP A 281 -11.46 -10.02 11.84
C TRP A 281 -11.83 -11.49 11.97
N ILE A 282 -12.19 -12.17 10.87
CA ILE A 282 -12.45 -13.62 10.84
C ILE A 282 -11.19 -14.39 11.27
N GLY A 283 -10.01 -13.99 10.78
CA GLY A 283 -8.74 -14.60 11.17
C GLY A 283 -8.40 -14.42 12.65
N GLU A 284 -8.74 -13.27 13.24
CA GLU A 284 -8.57 -13.02 14.67
C GLU A 284 -9.54 -13.86 15.50
N MET A 285 -10.81 -13.91 15.09
CA MET A 285 -11.82 -14.75 15.75
C MET A 285 -11.44 -16.23 15.70
N ASP A 286 -10.86 -16.71 14.60
CA ASP A 286 -10.40 -18.09 14.49
C ASP A 286 -9.27 -18.39 15.48
N ARG A 287 -8.29 -17.50 15.61
CA ARG A 287 -7.22 -17.60 16.61
C ARG A 287 -7.76 -17.63 18.05
N ILE A 288 -8.74 -16.77 18.37
CA ILE A 288 -9.37 -16.73 19.69
C ILE A 288 -10.14 -18.03 19.96
N ILE A 289 -10.88 -18.51 18.98
CA ILE A 289 -11.63 -19.77 19.08
C ILE A 289 -10.66 -20.94 19.28
N ASP A 290 -9.56 -21.01 18.52
CA ASP A 290 -8.53 -22.03 18.69
C ASP A 290 -7.88 -21.98 20.09
N ALA A 291 -7.59 -20.81 20.60
CA ALA A 291 -7.05 -20.63 21.95
C ALA A 291 -8.04 -21.12 23.03
N ILE A 292 -9.34 -20.86 22.87
CA ILE A 292 -10.38 -21.35 23.78
C ILE A 292 -10.42 -22.89 23.78
N PHE A 293 -10.48 -23.51 22.59
CA PHE A 293 -10.55 -24.97 22.47
C PHE A 293 -9.24 -25.68 22.90
N ALA A 294 -8.09 -25.01 22.74
CA ALA A 294 -6.81 -25.50 23.23
C ALA A 294 -6.67 -25.40 24.76
N SER A 295 -7.45 -24.55 25.42
CA SER A 295 -7.33 -24.28 26.84
C SER A 295 -7.58 -25.54 27.70
N ARG A 296 -6.87 -25.65 28.83
CA ARG A 296 -7.08 -26.74 29.79
C ARG A 296 -8.51 -26.77 30.34
N SER A 297 -9.08 -25.60 30.63
CA SER A 297 -10.43 -25.45 31.14
C SER A 297 -11.48 -26.01 30.19
N TRP A 298 -11.35 -25.73 28.89
CA TRP A 298 -12.25 -26.29 27.88
C TRP A 298 -12.14 -27.82 27.79
N LYS A 299 -10.90 -28.34 27.72
CA LYS A 299 -10.65 -29.79 27.62
C LYS A 299 -11.23 -30.56 28.83
N ILE A 300 -11.09 -30.00 30.02
CA ILE A 300 -11.68 -30.58 31.23
C ILE A 300 -13.20 -30.50 31.17
N GLY A 301 -13.77 -29.34 30.84
CA GLY A 301 -15.22 -29.15 30.76
C GLY A 301 -15.87 -30.08 29.73
N ASP A 302 -15.26 -30.24 28.55
CA ASP A 302 -15.77 -31.14 27.51
C ASP A 302 -15.65 -32.63 27.91
N ALA A 303 -14.56 -33.04 28.60
CA ALA A 303 -14.40 -34.39 29.13
C ALA A 303 -15.47 -34.71 30.20
N VAL A 304 -15.74 -33.78 31.12
CA VAL A 304 -16.80 -33.89 32.13
C VAL A 304 -18.18 -33.99 31.48
N ALA A 305 -18.47 -33.12 30.50
CA ALA A 305 -19.72 -33.10 29.75
C ALA A 305 -19.96 -34.40 28.96
N ARG A 306 -18.91 -34.98 28.37
CA ARG A 306 -18.97 -36.31 27.72
C ARG A 306 -19.23 -37.44 28.72
N GLY A 307 -18.59 -37.42 29.87
CA GLY A 307 -18.79 -38.37 30.93
C GLY A 307 -20.24 -38.37 31.43
N PHE A 308 -20.79 -37.19 31.70
CA PHE A 308 -22.20 -37.02 32.15
C PHE A 308 -23.22 -37.47 31.09
N ARG A 309 -22.99 -37.12 29.80
CA ARG A 309 -23.87 -37.58 28.70
C ARG A 309 -23.89 -39.09 28.54
N LYS A 310 -22.74 -39.74 28.72
CA LYS A 310 -22.62 -41.21 28.68
C LYS A 310 -23.36 -41.86 29.83
N LEU A 311 -23.32 -41.26 31.03
CA LEU A 311 -24.03 -41.72 32.21
C LEU A 311 -25.56 -41.60 32.07
N LEU A 312 -26.05 -40.57 31.37
CA LEU A 312 -27.46 -40.28 31.13
C LEU A 312 -28.05 -40.99 29.91
N GLY A 313 -27.28 -41.83 29.19
CA GLY A 313 -27.73 -42.56 28.00
C GLY A 313 -28.16 -41.69 26.83
N ARG A 314 -27.77 -40.41 26.80
CA ARG A 314 -28.11 -39.48 25.70
C ARG A 314 -27.17 -39.68 24.51
N LYS A 315 -27.74 -39.73 23.30
CA LYS A 315 -26.96 -39.75 22.04
C LYS A 315 -26.10 -38.48 21.93
N PRO A 316 -24.89 -38.58 21.37
CA PRO A 316 -24.07 -37.42 21.17
C PRO A 316 -24.77 -36.46 20.18
N GLU A 317 -25.18 -35.30 20.67
CA GLU A 317 -25.42 -34.14 19.81
C GLU A 317 -24.08 -33.70 19.21
N THR A 318 -24.11 -33.08 18.02
CA THR A 318 -22.95 -32.49 17.36
C THR A 318 -22.10 -31.76 18.39
N THR A 319 -20.84 -32.16 18.51
CA THR A 319 -19.93 -31.53 19.50
C THR A 319 -19.66 -30.08 19.04
N ALA A 320 -19.37 -29.18 19.97
CA ALA A 320 -18.99 -27.81 19.62
C ALA A 320 -17.83 -27.77 18.61
N GLU A 321 -16.96 -28.77 18.65
CA GLU A 321 -15.85 -28.96 17.73
C GLU A 321 -16.29 -29.35 16.30
N GLU A 322 -17.34 -30.16 16.17
CA GLU A 322 -17.94 -30.49 14.86
C GLU A 322 -18.70 -29.29 14.28
N HIS A 323 -19.36 -28.49 15.14
CA HIS A 323 -20.04 -27.28 14.73
C HIS A 323 -19.03 -26.24 14.23
N ARG A 324 -17.91 -26.06 14.97
CA ARG A 324 -16.80 -25.22 14.55
C ARG A 324 -16.22 -25.66 13.21
N ARG A 325 -15.94 -26.96 13.03
CA ARG A 325 -15.39 -27.51 11.79
C ARG A 325 -16.30 -27.22 10.60
N ARG A 326 -17.60 -27.37 10.74
CA ARG A 326 -18.58 -27.00 9.70
C ARG A 326 -18.53 -25.52 9.36
N LEU A 327 -18.51 -24.65 10.37
CA LEU A 327 -18.45 -23.20 10.18
C LEU A 327 -17.16 -22.79 9.45
N MET A 328 -16.03 -23.36 9.85
CA MET A 328 -14.73 -23.09 9.22
C MET A 328 -14.66 -23.62 7.78
N ASP A 329 -15.28 -24.76 7.49
CA ASP A 329 -15.40 -25.28 6.11
C ASP A 329 -16.30 -24.40 5.24
N GLU A 330 -17.32 -23.75 5.83
CA GLU A 330 -18.14 -22.77 5.11
C GLU A 330 -17.35 -21.47 4.83
N VAL A 331 -16.59 -20.97 5.79
CA VAL A 331 -15.71 -19.81 5.63
C VAL A 331 -14.65 -20.08 4.55
N ARG A 332 -14.03 -21.28 4.57
CA ARG A 332 -13.05 -21.68 3.56
C ARG A 332 -13.67 -21.73 2.17
N ARG A 333 -14.83 -22.38 2.01
CA ARG A 333 -15.56 -22.43 0.73
C ARG A 333 -16.01 -21.06 0.24
N TRP A 334 -16.28 -20.14 1.15
CA TRP A 334 -16.58 -18.75 0.79
C TRP A 334 -15.33 -18.02 0.30
N ARG A 335 -14.16 -18.24 0.93
CA ARG A 335 -12.87 -17.71 0.46
C ARG A 335 -12.45 -18.26 -0.91
N GLU A 336 -12.70 -19.53 -1.19
CA GLU A 336 -12.38 -20.19 -2.47
C GLU A 336 -13.29 -19.76 -3.64
N ARG A 337 -14.46 -19.20 -3.34
CA ARG A 337 -15.42 -18.72 -4.35
C ARG A 337 -15.26 -17.23 -4.70
N ARG A 338 -14.30 -16.59 -4.14
CA ARG A 338 -13.88 -15.21 -4.36
C ARG A 338 -12.72 -15.15 -5.29
#